data_b849c1c829cae2c930cf8ae84918fc25
#
_entry.id   b849c1c829cae2c930cf8ae84918fc25
#
_cell.length_a   1.000
_cell.length_b   1.000
_cell.length_c   1.000
_cell.angle_alpha   90.00
_cell.angle_beta   90.00
_cell.angle_gamma   90.00
#
_symmetry.space_group_name_H-M   'P 1'
#
loop_
_entity.id
_entity.type
_entity.pdbx_description
1 polymer ?
#
loop_
_entity_poly.entity_id
_entity_poly.type
_entity_poly.pdbx_seq_one_letter_code
_entity_poly.pdbx_strand_id
1 'polypeptide(L)'
;MIDKYGREIDYLRISLTDRCNLRCIYCMPEEGVKSLSHAEILTYDEILRICRCAADLGIRKIKLTGGEPLVRKGCASLAKQIKAIPGIEKVTLTTNGILLAEQLDALLDAGIDAINISLDTLDPELFKKVARRDGLEKVFEGIEAALAHPGLSLKINSVPVIKEKENFIGIAGLAQKYPIHVRFIEMMPIGFGKQFPFQDEESIKAVLEEAYGPMHAVNERYGNGPCHYYGIAGFKGKIGFISAMTHKFCSQCNRVRLTSEGFMKGCLQYQKGTDLRGLMRGGCTDSELKEAIYQVVWNKPVSHNFYEAKTEQDEIRGMSQIGG
;
A
#
# COMPACT_ATOMS: atom_id res chain seq x y z
N MET A 1 -14.80 -3.01 -13.12
CA MET A 1 -14.37 -3.23 -14.54
C MET A 1 -13.83 -4.64 -14.70
N ILE A 2 -14.00 -5.24 -15.89
CA ILE A 2 -13.42 -6.55 -16.22
C ILE A 2 -12.27 -6.31 -17.20
N ASP A 3 -11.10 -6.92 -16.96
CA ASP A 3 -9.99 -6.86 -17.89
C ASP A 3 -10.05 -7.99 -18.94
N LYS A 4 -9.14 -7.98 -19.92
CA LYS A 4 -9.12 -8.98 -21.01
C LYS A 4 -8.85 -10.43 -20.57
N TYR A 5 -8.52 -10.64 -19.29
CA TYR A 5 -8.30 -11.96 -18.69
C TYR A 5 -9.42 -12.37 -17.74
N GLY A 6 -10.54 -11.61 -17.70
CA GLY A 6 -11.69 -11.90 -16.86
C GLY A 6 -11.54 -11.50 -15.40
N ARG A 7 -10.48 -10.75 -15.02
CA ARG A 7 -10.30 -10.28 -13.65
C ARG A 7 -11.18 -9.05 -13.38
N GLU A 8 -11.86 -9.06 -12.24
CA GLU A 8 -12.58 -7.88 -11.77
C GLU A 8 -11.61 -6.87 -11.16
N ILE A 9 -11.49 -5.69 -11.76
CA ILE A 9 -10.64 -4.60 -11.30
C ILE A 9 -11.53 -3.55 -10.64
N ASP A 10 -11.52 -3.53 -9.31
CA ASP A 10 -12.38 -2.69 -8.46
C ASP A 10 -11.62 -1.80 -7.48
N TYR A 11 -10.27 -1.85 -7.54
CA TYR A 11 -9.40 -1.25 -6.53
C TYR A 11 -8.33 -0.34 -7.14
N LEU A 12 -8.42 0.96 -6.87
CA LEU A 12 -7.44 1.97 -7.27
C LEU A 12 -6.57 2.38 -6.08
N ARG A 13 -5.24 2.29 -6.24
CA ARG A 13 -4.26 2.82 -5.30
C ARG A 13 -3.75 4.15 -5.84
N ILE A 14 -3.77 5.20 -5.02
CA ILE A 14 -3.39 6.56 -5.40
C ILE A 14 -2.20 6.99 -4.55
N SER A 15 -1.08 7.27 -5.21
CA SER A 15 0.05 7.95 -4.59
C SER A 15 -0.27 9.45 -4.52
N LEU A 16 -0.37 10.00 -3.32
CA LEU A 16 -0.67 11.43 -3.13
C LEU A 16 0.57 12.31 -3.31
N THR A 17 1.75 11.76 -3.05
CA THR A 17 3.01 12.47 -3.08
C THR A 17 4.17 11.48 -3.19
N ASP A 18 5.28 11.91 -3.75
CA ASP A 18 6.58 11.24 -3.72
C ASP A 18 7.38 11.51 -2.42
N ARG A 19 6.98 12.55 -1.68
CA ARG A 19 7.65 12.95 -0.43
C ARG A 19 7.33 12.00 0.71
N CYS A 20 8.35 11.77 1.55
CA CYS A 20 8.22 10.98 2.78
C CYS A 20 9.07 11.61 3.88
N ASN A 21 8.66 11.49 5.12
CA ASN A 21 9.42 11.89 6.30
C ASN A 21 10.39 10.80 6.80
N LEU A 22 10.34 9.58 6.22
CA LEU A 22 11.32 8.51 6.39
C LEU A 22 12.19 8.33 5.14
N ARG A 23 13.26 7.49 5.28
CA ARG A 23 14.22 7.15 4.22
C ARG A 23 14.54 5.66 4.22
N CYS A 24 13.50 4.82 4.26
CA CYS A 24 13.68 3.36 4.38
C CYS A 24 14.63 2.82 3.30
N ILE A 25 15.60 2.01 3.74
CA ILE A 25 16.74 1.53 2.93
C ILE A 25 16.32 0.81 1.65
N TYR A 26 15.17 0.15 1.66
CA TYR A 26 14.62 -0.59 0.52
C TYR A 26 13.70 0.26 -0.38
N CYS A 27 13.33 1.47 0.04
CA CYS A 27 12.34 2.30 -0.62
C CYS A 27 12.95 3.45 -1.42
N MET A 28 13.92 4.16 -0.83
CA MET A 28 14.53 5.34 -1.44
C MET A 28 15.97 5.58 -0.94
N PRO A 29 16.77 6.39 -1.64
CA PRO A 29 18.12 6.77 -1.19
C PRO A 29 18.05 7.62 0.08
N GLU A 30 19.18 7.75 0.78
CA GLU A 30 19.27 8.47 2.06
C GLU A 30 18.99 9.97 1.93
N GLU A 31 19.43 10.56 0.84
CA GLU A 31 19.16 11.96 0.45
C GLU A 31 17.70 12.19 0.05
N GLY A 32 16.96 11.11 -0.20
CA GLY A 32 15.58 11.15 -0.71
C GLY A 32 15.52 11.14 -2.23
N VAL A 33 14.32 11.26 -2.77
CA VAL A 33 14.08 11.43 -4.20
C VAL A 33 13.96 12.91 -4.55
N LYS A 34 14.33 13.29 -5.79
CA LYS A 34 14.09 14.64 -6.27
C LYS A 34 12.60 14.94 -6.20
N SER A 35 12.23 15.90 -5.36
CA SER A 35 10.83 16.27 -5.17
C SER A 35 10.23 16.83 -6.45
N LEU A 36 9.04 16.35 -6.76
CA LEU A 36 8.21 16.93 -7.82
C LEU A 36 7.78 18.34 -7.45
N SER A 37 7.73 19.22 -8.43
CA SER A 37 7.15 20.55 -8.29
C SER A 37 5.62 20.46 -8.18
N HIS A 38 4.99 21.55 -7.72
CA HIS A 38 3.53 21.63 -7.70
C HIS A 38 2.88 21.46 -9.08
N ALA A 39 3.58 21.87 -10.14
CA ALA A 39 3.10 21.72 -11.51
C ALA A 39 3.19 20.24 -12.00
N GLU A 40 4.06 19.45 -11.43
CA GLU A 40 4.27 18.04 -11.83
C GLU A 40 3.39 17.07 -11.04
N ILE A 41 2.83 17.47 -9.91
CA ILE A 41 1.97 16.64 -9.08
C ILE A 41 0.48 16.89 -9.40
N LEU A 42 -0.36 15.86 -9.27
CA LEU A 42 -1.82 16.03 -9.37
C LEU A 42 -2.34 16.94 -8.26
N THR A 43 -3.24 17.86 -8.60
CA THR A 43 -4.07 18.58 -7.62
C THR A 43 -5.12 17.64 -7.01
N TYR A 44 -5.73 18.03 -5.90
CA TYR A 44 -6.81 17.26 -5.31
C TYR A 44 -8.06 17.23 -6.21
N ASP A 45 -8.34 18.31 -6.93
CA ASP A 45 -9.45 18.36 -7.88
C ASP A 45 -9.23 17.39 -9.06
N GLU A 46 -7.99 17.29 -9.56
CA GLU A 46 -7.62 16.31 -10.59
C GLU A 46 -7.78 14.87 -10.06
N ILE A 47 -7.35 14.59 -8.83
CA ILE A 47 -7.54 13.28 -8.18
C ILE A 47 -9.03 12.95 -8.03
N LEU A 48 -9.85 13.92 -7.58
CA LEU A 48 -11.30 13.72 -7.44
C LEU A 48 -11.98 13.49 -8.79
N ARG A 49 -11.55 14.19 -9.84
CA ARG A 49 -12.05 13.95 -11.21
C ARG A 49 -11.74 12.54 -11.67
N ILE A 50 -10.51 12.07 -11.48
CA ILE A 50 -10.11 10.67 -11.77
C ILE A 50 -10.94 9.69 -10.95
N CYS A 51 -11.14 9.93 -9.65
CA CYS A 51 -11.93 9.05 -8.77
C CYS A 51 -13.39 8.96 -9.22
N ARG A 52 -14.03 10.07 -9.64
CA ARG A 52 -15.40 10.04 -10.18
C ARG A 52 -15.49 9.21 -11.46
N CYS A 53 -14.60 9.46 -12.42
CA CYS A 53 -14.55 8.67 -13.66
C CYS A 53 -14.29 7.19 -13.39
N ALA A 54 -13.40 6.88 -12.46
CA ALA A 54 -13.09 5.50 -12.08
C ALA A 54 -14.27 4.81 -11.36
N ALA A 55 -15.00 5.53 -10.50
CA ALA A 55 -16.21 5.02 -9.83
C ALA A 55 -17.31 4.67 -10.83
N ASP A 56 -17.55 5.56 -11.83
CA ASP A 56 -18.51 5.31 -12.91
C ASP A 56 -18.18 4.04 -13.71
N LEU A 57 -16.88 3.70 -13.82
CA LEU A 57 -16.40 2.49 -14.47
C LEU A 57 -16.41 1.25 -13.55
N GLY A 58 -16.75 1.38 -12.26
CA GLY A 58 -16.87 0.28 -11.32
C GLY A 58 -15.67 0.08 -10.39
N ILE A 59 -14.78 1.07 -10.23
CA ILE A 59 -13.88 1.12 -9.09
C ILE A 59 -14.69 1.45 -7.84
N ARG A 60 -14.55 0.62 -6.80
CA ARG A 60 -15.30 0.76 -5.55
C ARG A 60 -14.41 1.01 -4.34
N LYS A 61 -13.11 0.72 -4.47
CA LYS A 61 -12.15 0.76 -3.37
C LYS A 61 -11.01 1.70 -3.73
N ILE A 62 -10.74 2.65 -2.86
CA ILE A 62 -9.62 3.59 -2.99
C ILE A 62 -8.64 3.36 -1.85
N LYS A 63 -7.35 3.34 -2.17
CA LYS A 63 -6.29 3.39 -1.16
C LYS A 63 -5.42 4.61 -1.38
N LEU A 64 -5.35 5.44 -0.37
CA LEU A 64 -4.42 6.55 -0.31
C LEU A 64 -3.05 6.05 0.18
N THR A 65 -2.02 6.42 -0.55
CA THR A 65 -0.62 6.06 -0.30
C THR A 65 0.28 7.15 -0.87
N GLY A 66 1.57 6.89 -1.05
CA GLY A 66 2.50 7.85 -1.62
C GLY A 66 3.93 7.45 -1.29
N GLY A 67 4.79 8.43 -1.10
CA GLY A 67 5.89 8.33 -0.15
C GLY A 67 5.27 8.17 1.23
N GLU A 68 4.83 9.30 1.83
CA GLU A 68 3.95 9.26 3.01
C GLU A 68 2.74 10.17 2.77
N PRO A 69 1.51 9.64 2.70
CA PRO A 69 0.33 10.45 2.35
C PRO A 69 0.02 11.54 3.37
N LEU A 70 0.33 11.33 4.66
CA LEU A 70 0.03 12.29 5.73
C LEU A 70 0.96 13.52 5.74
N VAL A 71 2.08 13.52 5.00
CA VAL A 71 2.88 14.73 4.83
C VAL A 71 2.24 15.72 3.86
N ARG A 72 1.29 15.26 3.03
CA ARG A 72 0.54 16.14 2.13
C ARG A 72 -0.66 16.75 2.85
N LYS A 73 -0.60 18.06 3.10
CA LYS A 73 -1.68 18.81 3.80
C LYS A 73 -3.03 18.56 3.13
N GLY A 74 -4.08 18.37 3.93
CA GLY A 74 -5.45 18.15 3.45
C GLY A 74 -5.76 16.70 3.02
N CYS A 75 -4.90 15.72 3.35
CA CYS A 75 -5.14 14.31 3.07
C CYS A 75 -6.50 13.82 3.60
N ALA A 76 -6.87 14.15 4.83
CA ALA A 76 -8.16 13.80 5.41
C ALA A 76 -9.34 14.46 4.66
N SER A 77 -9.21 15.73 4.27
CA SER A 77 -10.24 16.42 3.46
C SER A 77 -10.43 15.74 2.10
N LEU A 78 -9.35 15.34 1.44
CA LEU A 78 -9.42 14.57 0.19
C LEU A 78 -10.11 13.22 0.43
N ALA A 79 -9.75 12.50 1.49
CA ALA A 79 -10.37 11.23 1.84
C ALA A 79 -11.90 11.36 2.02
N LYS A 80 -12.35 12.42 2.72
CA LYS A 80 -13.78 12.74 2.91
C LYS A 80 -14.49 12.95 1.57
N GLN A 81 -13.88 13.73 0.69
CA GLN A 81 -14.47 14.01 -0.63
C GLN A 81 -14.51 12.76 -1.52
N ILE A 82 -13.47 11.92 -1.48
CA ILE A 82 -13.47 10.62 -2.19
C ILE A 82 -14.55 9.70 -1.64
N LYS A 83 -14.69 9.63 -0.30
CA LYS A 83 -15.71 8.78 0.35
C LYS A 83 -17.15 9.19 -0.03
N ALA A 84 -17.37 10.46 -0.32
CA ALA A 84 -18.67 10.99 -0.76
C ALA A 84 -18.99 10.72 -2.25
N ILE A 85 -18.04 10.19 -3.04
CA ILE A 85 -18.29 9.87 -4.45
C ILE A 85 -19.24 8.66 -4.53
N PRO A 86 -20.38 8.76 -5.25
CA PRO A 86 -21.27 7.62 -5.46
C PRO A 86 -20.53 6.43 -6.06
N GLY A 87 -20.74 5.23 -5.52
CA GLY A 87 -20.09 4.00 -5.96
C GLY A 87 -18.78 3.69 -5.26
N ILE A 88 -18.16 4.63 -4.53
CA ILE A 88 -16.99 4.33 -3.68
C ILE A 88 -17.47 3.77 -2.34
N GLU A 89 -17.15 2.51 -2.10
CA GLU A 89 -17.54 1.79 -0.88
C GLU A 89 -16.50 1.92 0.23
N LYS A 90 -15.20 1.86 -0.13
CA LYS A 90 -14.10 1.86 0.84
C LYS A 90 -13.00 2.85 0.47
N VAL A 91 -12.61 3.66 1.45
CA VAL A 91 -11.42 4.52 1.40
C VAL A 91 -10.46 4.10 2.52
N THR A 92 -9.26 3.69 2.16
CA THR A 92 -8.27 3.18 3.11
C THR A 92 -6.95 3.92 2.97
N LEU A 93 -6.14 3.91 4.03
CA LEU A 93 -4.85 4.59 4.08
C LEU A 93 -3.72 3.59 4.29
N THR A 94 -2.54 3.83 3.69
CA THR A 94 -1.28 3.22 4.10
C THR A 94 -0.33 4.34 4.50
N THR A 95 0.19 4.29 5.71
CA THR A 95 1.06 5.31 6.31
C THR A 95 2.23 4.66 7.06
N ASN A 96 3.30 5.39 7.29
CA ASN A 96 4.37 4.98 8.19
C ASN A 96 4.04 5.22 9.68
N GLY A 97 2.91 5.85 9.97
CA GLY A 97 2.38 6.03 11.32
C GLY A 97 2.88 7.25 12.09
N ILE A 98 3.99 7.90 11.69
CA ILE A 98 4.61 9.01 12.46
C ILE A 98 3.65 10.21 12.68
N LEU A 99 2.82 10.52 11.69
CA LEU A 99 1.87 11.64 11.76
C LEU A 99 0.45 11.16 12.08
N LEU A 100 0.28 9.89 12.41
CA LEU A 100 -1.05 9.29 12.53
C LEU A 100 -1.79 9.82 13.76
N ALA A 101 -1.16 9.86 14.93
CA ALA A 101 -1.80 10.36 16.16
C ALA A 101 -2.34 11.79 15.99
N GLU A 102 -1.56 12.66 15.36
CA GLU A 102 -1.93 14.07 15.14
C GLU A 102 -3.10 14.26 14.17
N GLN A 103 -3.32 13.33 13.24
CA GLN A 103 -4.30 13.46 12.15
C GLN A 103 -5.44 12.46 12.25
N LEU A 104 -5.47 11.60 13.26
CA LEU A 104 -6.40 10.49 13.37
C LEU A 104 -7.86 10.95 13.42
N ASP A 105 -8.17 11.93 14.25
CA ASP A 105 -9.55 12.44 14.40
C ASP A 105 -10.08 12.96 13.06
N ALA A 106 -9.27 13.72 12.33
CA ALA A 106 -9.64 14.21 11.00
C ALA A 106 -9.85 13.08 9.97
N LEU A 107 -9.08 11.99 10.07
CA LEU A 107 -9.25 10.80 9.23
C LEU A 107 -10.53 10.03 9.58
N LEU A 108 -10.86 9.92 10.87
CA LEU A 108 -12.11 9.30 11.34
C LEU A 108 -13.32 10.11 10.88
N ASP A 109 -13.29 11.42 11.04
CA ASP A 109 -14.34 12.35 10.55
C ASP A 109 -14.49 12.31 9.02
N ALA A 110 -13.41 11.96 8.31
CA ALA A 110 -13.42 11.75 6.87
C ALA A 110 -14.05 10.40 6.47
N GLY A 111 -14.33 9.50 7.41
CA GLY A 111 -14.89 8.18 7.15
C GLY A 111 -13.90 7.17 6.59
N ILE A 112 -12.62 7.23 7.01
CA ILE A 112 -11.63 6.21 6.65
C ILE A 112 -12.07 4.84 7.18
N ASP A 113 -12.11 3.84 6.31
CA ASP A 113 -12.56 2.48 6.65
C ASP A 113 -11.47 1.61 7.26
N ALA A 114 -10.20 1.85 6.92
CA ALA A 114 -9.08 1.09 7.46
C ALA A 114 -7.74 1.83 7.29
N ILE A 115 -6.84 1.61 8.23
CA ILE A 115 -5.48 2.13 8.22
C ILE A 115 -4.50 0.95 8.23
N ASN A 116 -3.51 1.01 7.33
CA ASN A 116 -2.36 0.11 7.37
C ASN A 116 -1.14 0.92 7.78
N ILE A 117 -0.47 0.52 8.84
CA ILE A 117 0.77 1.12 9.30
C ILE A 117 1.93 0.25 8.82
N SER A 118 2.92 0.87 8.17
CA SER A 118 4.16 0.20 7.77
C SER A 118 5.14 0.22 8.93
N LEU A 119 5.51 -0.95 9.46
CA LEU A 119 6.40 -1.09 10.61
C LEU A 119 7.17 -2.41 10.49
N ASP A 120 8.50 -2.30 10.35
CA ASP A 120 9.37 -3.45 10.06
C ASP A 120 10.05 -4.00 11.32
N THR A 121 10.08 -3.23 12.43
CA THR A 121 10.68 -3.63 13.70
C THR A 121 10.09 -2.86 14.87
N LEU A 122 10.18 -3.45 16.07
CA LEU A 122 9.82 -2.79 17.35
C LEU A 122 11.08 -2.31 18.11
N ASP A 123 12.27 -2.63 17.62
CA ASP A 123 13.54 -2.19 18.19
C ASP A 123 13.91 -0.79 17.66
N PRO A 124 14.19 0.20 18.56
CA PRO A 124 14.49 1.57 18.15
C PRO A 124 15.75 1.71 17.29
N GLU A 125 16.80 0.94 17.60
CA GLU A 125 18.07 1.01 16.86
C GLU A 125 17.92 0.38 15.47
N LEU A 126 17.22 -0.75 15.37
CA LEU A 126 16.88 -1.35 14.08
C LEU A 126 15.93 -0.47 13.28
N PHE A 127 14.95 0.18 13.92
CA PHE A 127 14.07 1.14 13.26
C PHE A 127 14.88 2.28 12.64
N LYS A 128 15.77 2.89 13.42
CA LYS A 128 16.65 3.96 12.94
C LYS A 128 17.54 3.52 11.78
N LYS A 129 18.07 2.30 11.85
CA LYS A 129 18.89 1.69 10.79
C LYS A 129 18.08 1.48 9.50
N VAL A 130 16.84 0.95 9.59
CA VAL A 130 15.99 0.64 8.44
C VAL A 130 15.33 1.90 7.88
N ALA A 131 14.74 2.73 8.74
CA ALA A 131 14.03 3.94 8.34
C ALA A 131 14.94 5.14 8.10
N ARG A 132 16.21 5.08 8.54
CA ARG A 132 17.22 6.16 8.50
C ARG A 132 16.76 7.47 9.16
N ARG A 133 15.79 7.37 10.05
CA ARG A 133 15.22 8.48 10.83
C ARG A 133 14.71 7.92 12.15
N ASP A 134 14.67 8.75 13.17
CA ASP A 134 14.00 8.47 14.43
C ASP A 134 12.48 8.64 14.27
N GLY A 135 11.70 8.07 15.19
CA GLY A 135 10.24 8.25 15.20
C GLY A 135 9.43 7.02 15.58
N LEU A 136 10.05 5.94 16.04
CA LEU A 136 9.33 4.72 16.45
C LEU A 136 8.31 5.01 17.56
N GLU A 137 8.63 5.87 18.54
CA GLU A 137 7.69 6.28 19.60
C GLU A 137 6.42 6.88 19.02
N LYS A 138 6.54 7.77 18.02
CA LYS A 138 5.38 8.37 17.33
C LYS A 138 4.54 7.34 16.58
N VAL A 139 5.18 6.29 16.04
CA VAL A 139 4.46 5.18 15.41
C VAL A 139 3.63 4.45 16.45
N PHE A 140 4.18 4.19 17.66
CA PHE A 140 3.42 3.59 18.75
C PHE A 140 2.28 4.48 19.24
N GLU A 141 2.50 5.78 19.39
CA GLU A 141 1.42 6.74 19.71
C GLU A 141 0.28 6.65 18.67
N GLY A 142 0.62 6.55 17.37
CA GLY A 142 -0.35 6.37 16.30
C GLY A 142 -1.10 5.04 16.36
N ILE A 143 -0.42 3.95 16.74
CA ILE A 143 -1.04 2.63 16.94
C ILE A 143 -1.99 2.67 18.14
N GLU A 144 -1.56 3.21 19.26
CA GLU A 144 -2.37 3.32 20.49
C GLU A 144 -3.60 4.20 20.27
N ALA A 145 -3.43 5.35 19.64
CA ALA A 145 -4.55 6.21 19.27
C ALA A 145 -5.56 5.47 18.38
N ALA A 146 -5.09 4.75 17.35
CA ALA A 146 -5.97 4.00 16.47
C ALA A 146 -6.69 2.83 17.17
N LEU A 147 -6.03 2.17 18.12
CA LEU A 147 -6.61 1.10 18.95
C LEU A 147 -7.73 1.58 19.90
N ALA A 148 -7.72 2.86 20.28
CA ALA A 148 -8.79 3.46 21.07
C ALA A 148 -10.12 3.56 20.30
N HIS A 149 -10.12 3.29 18.98
CA HIS A 149 -11.30 3.31 18.12
C HIS A 149 -11.66 1.92 17.59
N PRO A 150 -12.48 1.12 18.31
CA PRO A 150 -12.77 -0.30 17.98
C PRO A 150 -13.40 -0.51 16.60
N GLY A 151 -14.04 0.53 16.02
CA GLY A 151 -14.63 0.48 14.68
C GLY A 151 -13.62 0.63 13.54
N LEU A 152 -12.38 1.04 13.84
CA LEU A 152 -11.33 1.24 12.85
C LEU A 152 -10.56 -0.05 12.59
N SER A 153 -10.56 -0.52 11.35
CA SER A 153 -9.74 -1.68 10.96
C SER A 153 -8.27 -1.29 10.86
N LEU A 154 -7.45 -1.74 11.81
CA LEU A 154 -6.01 -1.47 11.85
C LEU A 154 -5.21 -2.69 11.44
N LYS A 155 -4.16 -2.49 10.61
CA LYS A 155 -3.22 -3.52 10.18
C LYS A 155 -1.79 -3.01 10.21
N ILE A 156 -0.87 -3.86 10.61
CA ILE A 156 0.57 -3.62 10.47
C ILE A 156 1.05 -4.33 9.19
N ASN A 157 1.80 -3.63 8.36
CA ASN A 157 2.54 -4.19 7.24
C ASN A 157 4.02 -4.20 7.61
N SER A 158 4.65 -5.35 7.50
CA SER A 158 6.09 -5.50 7.70
C SER A 158 6.73 -6.09 6.45
N VAL A 159 7.76 -5.43 5.94
CA VAL A 159 8.62 -5.98 4.90
C VAL A 159 9.83 -6.60 5.62
N PRO A 160 10.07 -7.91 5.53
CA PRO A 160 11.06 -8.62 6.33
C PRO A 160 12.49 -8.39 5.81
N VAL A 161 12.99 -7.14 5.96
CA VAL A 161 14.38 -6.76 5.63
C VAL A 161 15.36 -7.11 6.73
N ILE A 162 14.86 -7.24 7.95
CA ILE A 162 15.58 -7.70 9.14
C ILE A 162 15.32 -9.20 9.23
N LYS A 163 16.41 -10.00 9.27
CA LYS A 163 16.33 -11.47 9.17
C LYS A 163 16.31 -12.20 10.49
N GLU A 164 16.55 -11.47 11.57
CA GLU A 164 16.59 -12.00 12.93
C GLU A 164 15.21 -12.52 13.32
N LYS A 165 15.17 -13.77 13.81
CA LYS A 165 13.92 -14.46 14.21
C LYS A 165 13.13 -13.66 15.24
N GLU A 166 13.83 -13.06 16.19
CA GLU A 166 13.29 -12.23 17.28
C GLU A 166 12.48 -11.05 16.73
N ASN A 167 12.89 -10.49 15.59
CA ASN A 167 12.15 -9.40 14.96
C ASN A 167 10.81 -9.87 14.41
N PHE A 168 10.74 -11.04 13.76
CA PHE A 168 9.48 -11.60 13.27
C PHE A 168 8.53 -11.94 14.42
N ILE A 169 9.09 -12.55 15.49
CA ILE A 169 8.34 -12.88 16.72
C ILE A 169 7.81 -11.59 17.34
N GLY A 170 8.63 -10.57 17.54
CA GLY A 170 8.22 -9.30 18.12
C GLY A 170 7.08 -8.63 17.35
N ILE A 171 7.23 -8.47 16.03
CA ILE A 171 6.20 -7.87 15.17
C ILE A 171 4.90 -8.69 15.21
N ALA A 172 4.98 -10.02 15.10
CA ALA A 172 3.81 -10.90 15.18
C ALA A 172 3.11 -10.82 16.54
N GLY A 173 3.86 -10.60 17.64
CA GLY A 173 3.36 -10.40 18.98
C GLY A 173 2.37 -9.23 19.13
N LEU A 174 2.40 -8.25 18.23
CA LEU A 174 1.36 -7.21 18.20
C LEU A 174 -0.02 -7.79 17.94
N ALA A 175 -0.14 -8.81 17.08
CA ALA A 175 -1.42 -9.49 16.83
C ALA A 175 -1.86 -10.41 17.99
N GLN A 176 -0.93 -10.87 18.83
CA GLN A 176 -1.26 -11.56 20.08
C GLN A 176 -1.86 -10.57 21.09
N LYS A 177 -1.20 -9.43 21.29
CA LYS A 177 -1.54 -8.44 22.30
C LYS A 177 -2.80 -7.63 21.95
N TYR A 178 -2.98 -7.28 20.67
CA TYR A 178 -4.02 -6.36 20.20
C TYR A 178 -4.89 -6.99 19.10
N PRO A 179 -6.14 -6.50 18.88
CA PRO A 179 -7.03 -6.98 17.82
C PRO A 179 -6.63 -6.37 16.45
N ILE A 180 -5.37 -6.46 16.09
CA ILE A 180 -4.80 -5.97 14.82
C ILE A 180 -4.23 -7.13 14.02
N HIS A 181 -4.24 -7.00 12.69
CA HIS A 181 -3.62 -8.01 11.84
C HIS A 181 -2.21 -7.58 11.45
N VAL A 182 -1.25 -8.46 11.63
CA VAL A 182 0.13 -8.27 11.17
C VAL A 182 0.31 -8.99 9.83
N ARG A 183 0.88 -8.29 8.83
CA ARG A 183 1.08 -8.84 7.51
C ARG A 183 2.54 -8.73 7.10
N PHE A 184 3.16 -9.85 6.83
CA PHE A 184 4.48 -9.93 6.23
C PHE A 184 4.34 -9.87 4.70
N ILE A 185 5.13 -8.99 4.08
CA ILE A 185 5.08 -8.71 2.64
C ILE A 185 6.43 -9.09 2.04
N GLU A 186 6.46 -10.06 1.14
CA GLU A 186 7.68 -10.42 0.44
C GLU A 186 8.27 -9.22 -0.31
N MET A 187 9.58 -9.05 -0.17
CA MET A 187 10.32 -8.01 -0.88
C MET A 187 10.23 -8.24 -2.39
N MET A 188 9.70 -7.26 -3.09
CA MET A 188 9.67 -7.26 -4.55
C MET A 188 10.88 -6.52 -5.12
N PRO A 189 11.54 -7.01 -6.18
CA PRO A 189 12.74 -6.43 -6.74
C PRO A 189 12.46 -5.17 -7.59
N ILE A 190 11.90 -4.14 -6.95
CA ILE A 190 11.56 -2.84 -7.55
C ILE A 190 12.42 -1.75 -6.90
N GLY A 191 13.00 -0.87 -7.70
CA GLY A 191 13.86 0.21 -7.21
C GLY A 191 14.97 -0.34 -6.30
N PHE A 192 15.09 0.22 -5.11
CA PHE A 192 16.06 -0.20 -4.09
C PHE A 192 15.78 -1.59 -3.51
N GLY A 193 14.54 -2.08 -3.57
CA GLY A 193 14.19 -3.45 -3.14
C GLY A 193 14.98 -4.55 -3.83
N LYS A 194 15.57 -4.27 -5.01
CA LYS A 194 16.44 -5.22 -5.75
C LYS A 194 17.72 -5.60 -5.01
N GLN A 195 18.15 -4.78 -4.07
CA GLN A 195 19.38 -5.00 -3.29
C GLN A 195 19.16 -5.92 -2.08
N PHE A 196 17.90 -6.23 -1.77
CA PHE A 196 17.54 -7.02 -0.62
C PHE A 196 16.97 -8.37 -1.06
N PRO A 197 17.47 -9.49 -0.50
CA PRO A 197 16.83 -10.77 -0.69
C PRO A 197 15.47 -10.77 0.01
N PHE A 198 14.48 -11.42 -0.59
CA PHE A 198 13.21 -11.63 0.10
C PHE A 198 13.30 -12.78 1.10
N GLN A 199 12.45 -12.72 2.13
CA GLN A 199 12.16 -13.83 3.02
C GLN A 199 10.83 -14.42 2.57
N ASP A 200 10.81 -15.72 2.31
CA ASP A 200 9.59 -16.41 1.90
C ASP A 200 8.63 -16.64 3.07
N GLU A 201 7.38 -16.88 2.73
CA GLU A 201 6.29 -17.11 3.68
C GLU A 201 6.59 -18.31 4.61
N GLU A 202 7.07 -19.42 4.04
CA GLU A 202 7.28 -20.66 4.79
C GLU A 202 8.38 -20.51 5.84
N SER A 203 9.45 -19.79 5.53
CA SER A 203 10.54 -19.50 6.46
C SER A 203 10.06 -18.68 7.66
N ILE A 204 9.26 -17.63 7.43
CA ILE A 204 8.70 -16.81 8.52
C ILE A 204 7.67 -17.60 9.31
N LYS A 205 6.82 -18.37 8.64
CA LYS A 205 5.81 -19.21 9.28
C LYS A 205 6.43 -20.23 10.22
N ALA A 206 7.50 -20.92 9.79
CA ALA A 206 8.22 -21.88 10.64
C ALA A 206 8.75 -21.21 11.93
N VAL A 207 9.31 -20.00 11.84
CA VAL A 207 9.76 -19.23 13.02
C VAL A 207 8.60 -18.91 13.96
N LEU A 208 7.46 -18.50 13.40
CA LEU A 208 6.29 -18.14 14.21
C LEU A 208 5.62 -19.37 14.83
N GLU A 209 5.59 -20.51 14.14
CA GLU A 209 5.08 -21.76 14.67
C GLU A 209 5.97 -22.33 15.79
N GLU A 210 7.30 -22.17 15.69
CA GLU A 210 8.24 -22.52 16.76
C GLU A 210 7.99 -21.68 18.03
N ALA A 211 7.71 -20.36 17.85
CA ALA A 211 7.54 -19.44 18.98
C ALA A 211 6.13 -19.44 19.59
N TYR A 212 5.07 -19.61 18.78
CA TYR A 212 3.69 -19.38 19.20
C TYR A 212 2.78 -20.58 19.01
N GLY A 213 3.28 -21.66 18.45
CA GLY A 213 2.51 -22.87 18.14
C GLY A 213 1.84 -22.83 16.75
N PRO A 214 1.05 -23.86 16.43
CA PRO A 214 0.57 -24.11 15.07
C PRO A 214 -0.26 -22.98 14.52
N MET A 215 -0.06 -22.67 13.22
CA MET A 215 -0.80 -21.70 12.46
C MET A 215 -1.89 -22.38 11.60
N HIS A 216 -3.13 -21.93 11.73
CA HIS A 216 -4.29 -22.46 11.02
C HIS A 216 -4.77 -21.48 9.95
N ALA A 217 -4.89 -21.92 8.70
CA ALA A 217 -5.40 -21.07 7.62
C ALA A 217 -6.81 -20.54 7.91
N VAL A 218 -7.04 -19.26 7.59
CA VAL A 218 -8.33 -18.58 7.78
C VAL A 218 -8.85 -18.16 6.41
N ASN A 219 -10.08 -18.55 6.08
CA ASN A 219 -10.69 -18.26 4.78
C ASN A 219 -11.30 -16.85 4.68
N GLU A 220 -11.42 -16.14 5.82
CA GLU A 220 -12.00 -14.80 5.86
C GLU A 220 -11.05 -13.77 5.25
N ARG A 221 -11.64 -12.79 4.56
CA ARG A 221 -10.92 -11.68 3.95
C ARG A 221 -10.96 -10.44 4.83
N TYR A 222 -9.84 -10.06 5.41
CA TYR A 222 -9.71 -8.86 6.27
C TYR A 222 -9.24 -7.61 5.52
N GLY A 223 -9.30 -7.58 4.20
CA GLY A 223 -8.86 -6.43 3.40
C GLY A 223 -9.17 -6.53 1.91
N ASN A 224 -8.71 -5.53 1.15
CA ASN A 224 -9.00 -5.41 -0.29
C ASN A 224 -7.98 -6.15 -1.19
N GLY A 225 -6.94 -6.73 -0.61
CA GLY A 225 -5.79 -7.31 -1.32
C GLY A 225 -5.68 -8.83 -1.17
N PRO A 226 -4.65 -9.43 -1.75
CA PRO A 226 -4.46 -10.88 -1.87
C PRO A 226 -3.69 -11.45 -0.66
N CYS A 227 -3.99 -11.03 0.54
CA CYS A 227 -3.33 -11.53 1.74
C CYS A 227 -3.96 -12.85 2.16
N HIS A 228 -3.14 -13.87 2.41
CA HIS A 228 -3.53 -15.11 3.07
C HIS A 228 -3.38 -14.92 4.58
N TYR A 229 -4.37 -15.36 5.36
CA TYR A 229 -4.37 -15.16 6.81
C TYR A 229 -4.34 -16.48 7.55
N TYR A 230 -3.68 -16.45 8.72
CA TYR A 230 -3.56 -17.55 9.66
C TYR A 230 -3.96 -17.10 11.07
N GLY A 231 -4.65 -17.97 11.77
CA GLY A 231 -4.92 -17.84 13.19
C GLY A 231 -3.90 -18.61 14.00
N ILE A 232 -3.53 -18.07 15.18
CA ILE A 232 -2.72 -18.74 16.20
C ILE A 232 -3.55 -18.74 17.48
N ALA A 233 -3.51 -19.82 18.26
CA ALA A 233 -4.23 -19.92 19.52
C ALA A 233 -3.82 -18.79 20.49
N GLY A 234 -4.78 -18.11 21.11
CA GLY A 234 -4.54 -16.99 22.01
C GLY A 234 -4.26 -15.63 21.34
N PHE A 235 -4.19 -15.56 20.01
CA PHE A 235 -4.04 -14.31 19.30
C PHE A 235 -5.39 -13.59 19.14
N LYS A 236 -5.39 -12.28 19.39
CA LYS A 236 -6.57 -11.41 19.18
C LYS A 236 -6.72 -11.03 17.69
N GLY A 237 -5.60 -10.86 17.01
CA GLY A 237 -5.53 -10.59 15.56
C GLY A 237 -5.16 -11.82 14.75
N LYS A 238 -4.77 -11.60 13.50
CA LYS A 238 -4.34 -12.65 12.57
C LYS A 238 -2.96 -12.31 12.00
N ILE A 239 -2.21 -13.34 11.63
CA ILE A 239 -0.98 -13.19 10.85
C ILE A 239 -1.33 -13.38 9.39
N GLY A 240 -0.85 -12.49 8.54
CA GLY A 240 -1.09 -12.53 7.11
C GLY A 240 0.18 -12.54 6.30
N PHE A 241 0.14 -13.10 5.10
CA PHE A 241 1.24 -13.07 4.16
C PHE A 241 0.80 -12.53 2.80
N ILE A 242 1.65 -11.69 2.21
CA ILE A 242 1.50 -11.17 0.84
C ILE A 242 2.71 -11.64 0.05
N SER A 243 2.60 -12.85 -0.48
CA SER A 243 3.68 -13.62 -1.08
C SER A 243 3.73 -13.39 -2.58
N ALA A 244 4.15 -12.16 -2.99
CA ALA A 244 4.17 -11.75 -4.38
C ALA A 244 5.20 -12.52 -5.22
N MET A 245 6.25 -13.02 -4.58
CA MET A 245 7.33 -13.76 -5.22
C MET A 245 7.03 -15.25 -5.26
N THR A 246 6.77 -15.87 -4.10
CA THR A 246 6.59 -17.33 -3.99
C THR A 246 5.19 -17.80 -4.40
N HIS A 247 4.15 -17.05 -4.05
CA HIS A 247 2.75 -17.41 -4.36
C HIS A 247 2.08 -16.29 -5.18
N LYS A 248 2.36 -16.27 -6.48
CA LYS A 248 1.82 -15.26 -7.40
C LYS A 248 0.28 -15.22 -7.36
N PHE A 249 -0.27 -14.06 -7.02
CA PHE A 249 -1.73 -13.82 -7.01
C PHE A 249 -2.23 -13.01 -8.22
N CYS A 250 -1.48 -13.01 -9.32
CA CYS A 250 -1.78 -12.20 -10.51
C CYS A 250 -3.12 -12.53 -11.15
N SER A 251 -3.54 -13.80 -11.11
CA SER A 251 -4.85 -14.25 -11.61
C SER A 251 -6.04 -13.65 -10.86
N GLN A 252 -5.84 -13.23 -9.60
CA GLN A 252 -6.86 -12.62 -8.74
C GLN A 252 -6.59 -11.12 -8.47
N CYS A 253 -5.63 -10.53 -9.20
CA CYS A 253 -5.20 -9.16 -8.93
C CYS A 253 -6.24 -8.14 -9.41
N ASN A 254 -6.94 -7.52 -8.49
CA ASN A 254 -8.00 -6.53 -8.71
C ASN A 254 -7.52 -5.07 -8.76
N ARG A 255 -6.19 -4.81 -8.84
CA ARG A 255 -5.63 -3.49 -8.57
C ARG A 255 -5.11 -2.78 -9.81
N VAL A 256 -5.30 -1.45 -9.82
CA VAL A 256 -4.57 -0.50 -10.66
C VAL A 256 -3.96 0.60 -9.78
N ARG A 257 -3.01 1.36 -10.31
CA ARG A 257 -2.26 2.37 -9.56
C ARG A 257 -2.23 3.69 -10.30
N LEU A 258 -2.30 4.77 -9.53
CA LEU A 258 -2.11 6.14 -9.97
C LEU A 258 -0.91 6.72 -9.22
N THR A 259 0.11 7.16 -9.94
CA THR A 259 1.27 7.84 -9.34
C THR A 259 0.90 9.28 -8.97
N SER A 260 1.71 9.92 -8.12
CA SER A 260 1.51 11.33 -7.76
C SER A 260 1.62 12.29 -8.97
N GLU A 261 2.33 11.87 -10.02
CA GLU A 261 2.45 12.60 -11.28
C GLU A 261 1.22 12.43 -12.20
N GLY A 262 0.26 11.58 -11.83
CA GLY A 262 -0.93 11.32 -12.65
C GLY A 262 -0.77 10.24 -13.71
N PHE A 263 0.29 9.43 -13.62
CA PHE A 263 0.47 8.29 -14.50
C PHE A 263 -0.28 7.06 -13.95
N MET A 264 -1.26 6.57 -14.70
CA MET A 264 -2.03 5.38 -14.30
C MET A 264 -1.45 4.13 -14.93
N LYS A 265 -1.25 3.07 -14.12
CA LYS A 265 -0.64 1.81 -14.57
C LYS A 265 -1.40 0.58 -14.04
N GLY A 266 -1.42 -0.47 -14.87
CA GLY A 266 -2.12 -1.72 -14.57
C GLY A 266 -1.35 -2.66 -13.65
N CYS A 267 -0.02 -2.56 -13.60
CA CYS A 267 0.84 -3.44 -12.80
C CYS A 267 1.97 -2.66 -12.13
N LEU A 268 2.46 -3.18 -11.01
CA LEU A 268 3.58 -2.61 -10.28
C LEU A 268 4.90 -2.74 -11.04
N GLN A 269 5.15 -3.90 -11.66
CA GLN A 269 6.41 -4.21 -12.34
C GLN A 269 6.66 -3.39 -13.59
N TYR A 270 5.64 -3.18 -14.43
CA TYR A 270 5.85 -2.63 -15.78
C TYR A 270 5.66 -1.12 -15.83
N GLN A 271 6.40 -0.46 -16.71
CA GLN A 271 6.28 0.98 -16.99
C GLN A 271 5.00 1.35 -17.75
N LYS A 272 4.39 0.38 -18.45
CA LYS A 272 3.21 0.62 -19.30
C LYS A 272 2.03 1.22 -18.52
N GLY A 273 1.48 2.30 -19.04
CA GLY A 273 0.33 3.02 -18.47
C GLY A 273 -0.03 4.24 -19.31
N THR A 274 -0.78 5.16 -18.74
CA THR A 274 -1.27 6.37 -19.41
C THR A 274 -1.09 7.60 -18.52
N ASP A 275 -0.61 8.70 -19.08
CA ASP A 275 -0.52 10.00 -18.40
C ASP A 275 -1.90 10.67 -18.38
N LEU A 276 -2.67 10.43 -17.30
CA LEU A 276 -3.98 11.04 -17.12
C LEU A 276 -3.89 12.53 -16.81
N ARG A 277 -2.81 12.99 -16.16
CA ARG A 277 -2.58 14.41 -15.91
C ARG A 277 -2.42 15.18 -17.21
N GLY A 278 -1.58 14.68 -18.13
CA GLY A 278 -1.39 15.30 -19.43
C GLY A 278 -2.69 15.39 -20.20
N LEU A 279 -3.50 14.33 -20.22
CA LEU A 279 -4.83 14.34 -20.84
C LEU A 279 -5.76 15.40 -20.23
N MET A 280 -5.87 15.45 -18.90
CA MET A 280 -6.76 16.41 -18.22
C MET A 280 -6.34 17.86 -18.44
N ARG A 281 -5.04 18.14 -18.38
CA ARG A 281 -4.49 19.49 -18.63
C ARG A 281 -4.51 19.88 -20.11
N GLY A 282 -4.56 18.89 -20.99
CA GLY A 282 -4.84 19.08 -22.42
C GLY A 282 -6.32 19.33 -22.74
N GLY A 283 -7.20 19.35 -21.73
CA GLY A 283 -8.60 19.69 -21.90
C GLY A 283 -9.51 18.51 -22.28
N CYS A 284 -9.10 17.26 -21.99
CA CYS A 284 -9.95 16.10 -22.27
C CYS A 284 -11.31 16.15 -21.54
N THR A 285 -12.33 15.61 -22.17
CA THR A 285 -13.65 15.37 -21.58
C THR A 285 -13.61 14.22 -20.57
N ASP A 286 -14.64 14.09 -19.73
CA ASP A 286 -14.76 12.95 -18.81
C ASP A 286 -14.94 11.62 -19.55
N SER A 287 -15.54 11.64 -20.75
CA SER A 287 -15.67 10.46 -21.60
C SER A 287 -14.30 9.96 -22.09
N GLU A 288 -13.46 10.87 -22.56
CA GLU A 288 -12.08 10.54 -22.99
C GLU A 288 -11.22 10.08 -21.81
N LEU A 289 -11.39 10.68 -20.61
CA LEU A 289 -10.71 10.27 -19.41
C LEU A 289 -11.14 8.86 -18.98
N LYS A 290 -12.45 8.54 -19.02
CA LYS A 290 -12.96 7.19 -18.77
C LYS A 290 -12.41 6.16 -19.74
N GLU A 291 -12.37 6.49 -21.02
CA GLU A 291 -11.78 5.60 -22.03
C GLU A 291 -10.29 5.35 -21.74
N ALA A 292 -9.51 6.38 -21.40
CA ALA A 292 -8.11 6.22 -21.02
C ALA A 292 -7.92 5.32 -19.80
N ILE A 293 -8.75 5.47 -18.76
CA ILE A 293 -8.76 4.61 -17.58
C ILE A 293 -9.11 3.17 -17.95
N TYR A 294 -10.15 2.98 -18.77
CA TYR A 294 -10.57 1.67 -19.25
C TYR A 294 -9.46 0.95 -20.00
N GLN A 295 -8.74 1.67 -20.89
CA GLN A 295 -7.63 1.11 -21.64
C GLN A 295 -6.45 0.66 -20.76
N VAL A 296 -6.17 1.35 -19.65
CA VAL A 296 -5.18 0.88 -18.67
C VAL A 296 -5.63 -0.44 -18.02
N VAL A 297 -6.90 -0.56 -17.68
CA VAL A 297 -7.48 -1.78 -17.08
C VAL A 297 -7.48 -2.91 -18.10
N TRP A 298 -7.98 -2.67 -19.31
CA TRP A 298 -8.06 -3.67 -20.38
C TRP A 298 -6.69 -4.25 -20.73
N ASN A 299 -5.67 -3.38 -20.83
CA ASN A 299 -4.30 -3.75 -21.15
C ASN A 299 -3.45 -4.19 -19.95
N LYS A 300 -4.06 -4.42 -18.79
CA LYS A 300 -3.35 -4.94 -17.60
C LYS A 300 -2.68 -6.28 -17.96
N PRO A 301 -1.35 -6.47 -17.62
CA PRO A 301 -0.66 -7.71 -17.95
C PRO A 301 -1.25 -8.90 -17.22
N VAL A 302 -1.11 -10.10 -17.79
CA VAL A 302 -1.59 -11.34 -17.18
C VAL A 302 -0.91 -11.61 -15.84
N SER A 303 0.41 -11.43 -15.79
CA SER A 303 1.21 -11.63 -14.57
C SER A 303 2.44 -10.72 -14.57
N HIS A 304 3.12 -10.63 -13.41
CA HIS A 304 4.48 -10.14 -13.33
C HIS A 304 5.49 -11.26 -13.58
N ASN A 305 6.72 -10.87 -13.96
CA ASN A 305 7.84 -11.77 -14.26
C ASN A 305 9.12 -11.33 -13.52
N PHE A 306 9.01 -11.15 -12.20
CA PHE A 306 10.15 -10.69 -11.39
C PHE A 306 11.36 -11.64 -11.39
N TYR A 307 11.16 -12.90 -11.77
CA TYR A 307 12.23 -13.91 -11.86
C TYR A 307 12.97 -13.92 -13.19
N GLU A 308 12.42 -13.29 -14.22
CA GLU A 308 13.03 -13.24 -15.54
C GLU A 308 14.03 -12.08 -15.65
N ALA A 309 14.91 -12.17 -16.64
CA ALA A 309 15.81 -11.06 -16.98
C ALA A 309 15.00 -9.78 -17.22
N LYS A 310 15.55 -8.66 -16.75
CA LYS A 310 14.92 -7.35 -16.95
C LYS A 310 14.73 -7.05 -18.42
N THR A 311 13.55 -6.49 -18.71
CA THR A 311 13.23 -5.94 -20.01
C THR A 311 13.17 -4.42 -19.95
N GLU A 312 13.21 -3.74 -21.10
CA GLU A 312 12.99 -2.29 -21.19
C GLU A 312 11.61 -1.85 -20.69
N GLN A 313 10.69 -2.79 -20.53
CA GLN A 313 9.33 -2.54 -20.04
C GLN A 313 9.22 -2.51 -18.51
N ASP A 314 10.27 -2.93 -17.80
CA ASP A 314 10.24 -2.99 -16.34
C ASP A 314 10.32 -1.60 -15.70
N GLU A 315 9.65 -1.45 -14.55
CA GLU A 315 9.62 -0.21 -13.79
C GLU A 315 11.03 0.19 -13.33
N ILE A 316 11.39 1.43 -13.61
CA ILE A 316 12.67 2.04 -13.23
C ILE A 316 12.54 2.94 -11.99
N ARG A 317 11.33 3.42 -11.70
CA ARG A 317 11.07 4.28 -10.54
C ARG A 317 11.11 3.48 -9.24
N GLY A 318 11.45 4.16 -8.15
CA GLY A 318 11.40 3.60 -6.80
C GLY A 318 9.98 3.46 -6.26
N MET A 319 9.80 2.67 -5.20
CA MET A 319 8.49 2.43 -4.57
C MET A 319 7.81 3.70 -4.09
N SER A 320 8.55 4.68 -3.58
CA SER A 320 8.02 5.98 -3.15
C SER A 320 7.39 6.80 -4.28
N GLN A 321 7.85 6.62 -5.51
CA GLN A 321 7.36 7.33 -6.69
C GLN A 321 6.12 6.68 -7.31
N ILE A 322 5.98 5.37 -7.18
CA ILE A 322 4.85 4.61 -7.75
C ILE A 322 3.73 4.31 -6.73
N GLY A 323 3.93 4.65 -5.47
CA GLY A 323 2.97 4.44 -4.39
C GLY A 323 2.96 2.99 -3.90
N GLY A 324 3.79 2.75 -2.92
CA GLY A 324 3.96 1.46 -2.23
C GLY A 324 2.75 0.99 -1.43
#